data_8d6d8fdd2fd730ec9bdfbdf748358d58
#
_entry.id   8d6d8fdd2fd730ec9bdfbdf748358d58
#
_cell.length_a   1.000
_cell.length_b   1.000
_cell.length_c   1.000
_cell.angle_alpha   90.00
_cell.angle_beta   90.00
_cell.angle_gamma   90.00
#
_symmetry.space_group_name_H-M   'P 1'
#
loop_
_entity.id
_entity.type
_entity.pdbx_description
1 polymer ?
#
loop_
_entity_poly.entity_id
_entity_poly.type
_entity_poly.pdbx_seq_one_letter_code
_entity_poly.pdbx_strand_id
1 'polypeptide(L)'
;MAVDGMYNTGNYPDSHTLLQQYAYLYKYDDRGNCIGKRLPGCKSIQMIYDRANRLVMSQDGNQQSESLWTITKYDALSRVLYTYEANPLRSPGDLRQYCKEKLFVEERADSYTAWPGMGYTLRILLPAANDYRLLTVNYYDDYSFLYIE
;
A
#
# COMPACT_ATOMS: atom_id res chain seq x y z
N MET A 1 9.88 -17.58 -28.70
CA MET A 1 11.12 -18.33 -28.41
C MET A 1 10.95 -18.95 -27.05
N ALA A 2 10.72 -20.25 -26.97
CA ALA A 2 10.62 -20.95 -25.70
C ALA A 2 12.02 -20.99 -25.08
N VAL A 3 12.17 -20.53 -23.87
CA VAL A 3 13.39 -20.66 -23.06
C VAL A 3 13.33 -22.05 -22.41
N ASP A 4 13.23 -23.08 -23.27
CA ASP A 4 13.12 -24.45 -22.83
C ASP A 4 14.38 -24.85 -22.07
N GLY A 5 14.27 -25.36 -20.90
CA GLY A 5 15.37 -25.78 -20.03
C GLY A 5 15.71 -24.81 -18.90
N MET A 6 15.33 -23.54 -18.97
CA MET A 6 15.60 -22.57 -17.89
C MET A 6 14.64 -22.66 -16.71
N TYR A 7 13.44 -23.18 -16.93
CA TYR A 7 12.40 -23.25 -15.88
C TYR A 7 12.52 -24.46 -14.96
N ASN A 8 13.31 -25.47 -15.34
CA ASN A 8 13.39 -26.73 -14.60
C ASN A 8 14.42 -26.77 -13.47
N THR A 9 15.21 -25.74 -13.27
CA THR A 9 16.26 -25.76 -12.22
C THR A 9 15.96 -24.88 -11.00
N GLY A 10 14.80 -24.27 -10.92
CA GLY A 10 14.30 -23.60 -9.70
C GLY A 10 15.11 -22.41 -9.17
N ASN A 11 16.13 -21.94 -9.86
CA ASN A 11 17.13 -21.04 -9.29
C ASN A 11 17.49 -19.87 -10.21
N TYR A 12 16.49 -19.19 -10.82
CA TYR A 12 16.76 -17.94 -11.50
C TYR A 12 16.60 -16.78 -10.53
N PRO A 13 17.66 -15.99 -10.30
CA PRO A 13 17.53 -14.77 -9.52
C PRO A 13 16.58 -13.81 -10.24
N ASP A 14 15.73 -13.11 -9.48
CA ASP A 14 14.81 -12.08 -9.98
C ASP A 14 15.51 -11.00 -10.83
N SER A 15 16.83 -10.93 -10.77
CA SER A 15 17.71 -10.03 -11.50
C SER A 15 18.06 -10.49 -12.92
N HIS A 16 17.66 -11.71 -13.34
CA HIS A 16 18.01 -12.19 -14.68
C HIS A 16 17.35 -11.33 -15.76
N THR A 17 18.13 -10.78 -16.67
CA THR A 17 17.68 -9.78 -17.66
C THR A 17 16.50 -10.26 -18.51
N LEU A 18 16.47 -11.53 -18.91
CA LEU A 18 15.37 -12.09 -19.69
C LEU A 18 14.08 -12.17 -18.87
N LEU A 19 14.15 -12.55 -17.59
CA LEU A 19 12.98 -12.55 -16.71
C LEU A 19 12.46 -11.13 -16.50
N GLN A 20 13.36 -10.15 -16.40
CA GLN A 20 12.96 -8.76 -16.26
C GLN A 20 12.20 -8.21 -17.47
N GLN A 21 12.61 -8.63 -18.67
CA GLN A 21 12.05 -8.12 -19.92
C GLN A 21 10.77 -8.84 -20.36
N TYR A 22 10.63 -10.14 -20.07
CA TYR A 22 9.60 -10.97 -20.68
C TYR A 22 8.70 -11.72 -19.70
N ALA A 23 9.01 -11.74 -18.40
CA ALA A 23 8.25 -12.51 -17.44
C ALA A 23 7.40 -11.65 -16.50
N TYR A 24 6.24 -12.18 -16.13
CA TYR A 24 5.44 -11.71 -14.99
C TYR A 24 6.01 -12.33 -13.72
N LEU A 25 6.43 -11.51 -12.77
CA LEU A 25 6.98 -11.98 -11.51
C LEU A 25 6.07 -11.58 -10.35
N TYR A 26 5.83 -12.52 -9.46
CA TYR A 26 5.02 -12.32 -8.26
C TYR A 26 5.79 -12.80 -7.04
N LYS A 27 5.70 -12.06 -5.94
CA LYS A 27 6.23 -12.45 -4.63
C LYS A 27 5.09 -12.51 -3.63
N TYR A 28 5.12 -13.54 -2.81
CA TYR A 28 4.10 -13.77 -1.78
C TYR A 28 4.74 -13.82 -0.40
N ASP A 29 4.00 -13.41 0.61
CA ASP A 29 4.38 -13.62 2.00
C ASP A 29 3.96 -15.01 2.51
N ASP A 30 4.29 -15.30 3.76
CA ASP A 30 3.95 -16.55 4.46
C ASP A 30 2.43 -16.74 4.69
N ARG A 31 1.63 -15.70 4.50
CA ARG A 31 0.16 -15.70 4.59
C ARG A 31 -0.52 -15.79 3.22
N GLY A 32 0.25 -15.92 2.14
CA GLY A 32 -0.23 -15.97 0.77
C GLY A 32 -0.62 -14.63 0.15
N ASN A 33 -0.32 -13.50 0.78
CA ASN A 33 -0.55 -12.19 0.20
C ASN A 33 0.51 -11.87 -0.86
N CYS A 34 0.10 -11.33 -2.01
CA CYS A 34 1.02 -10.86 -3.03
C CYS A 34 1.71 -9.57 -2.60
N ILE A 35 2.95 -9.66 -2.15
CA ILE A 35 3.74 -8.52 -1.64
C ILE A 35 4.58 -7.83 -2.70
N GLY A 36 4.65 -8.39 -3.88
CA GLY A 36 5.38 -7.81 -5.01
C GLY A 36 4.86 -8.34 -6.34
N LYS A 37 4.76 -7.45 -7.32
CA LYS A 37 4.36 -7.78 -8.69
C LYS A 37 5.22 -7.00 -9.66
N ARG A 38 5.73 -7.65 -10.70
CA ARG A 38 6.42 -6.98 -11.79
C ARG A 38 5.87 -7.47 -13.13
N LEU A 39 5.51 -6.53 -13.99
CA LEU A 39 5.15 -6.77 -15.38
C LEU A 39 6.40 -6.74 -16.26
N PRO A 40 6.39 -7.39 -17.44
CA PRO A 40 7.49 -7.33 -18.41
C PRO A 40 7.90 -5.89 -18.71
N GLY A 41 9.19 -5.59 -18.62
CA GLY A 41 9.75 -4.25 -18.90
C GLY A 41 9.36 -3.15 -17.92
N CYS A 42 8.60 -3.44 -16.86
CA CYS A 42 8.17 -2.44 -15.87
C CYS A 42 8.97 -2.55 -14.57
N LYS A 43 8.96 -1.48 -13.78
CA LYS A 43 9.39 -1.52 -12.39
C LYS A 43 8.40 -2.35 -11.56
N SER A 44 8.87 -2.93 -10.45
CA SER A 44 8.02 -3.71 -9.57
C SER A 44 7.03 -2.84 -8.78
N ILE A 45 5.84 -3.35 -8.55
CA ILE A 45 4.88 -2.80 -7.60
C ILE A 45 5.10 -3.53 -6.28
N GLN A 46 5.16 -2.79 -5.17
CA GLN A 46 5.26 -3.34 -3.82
C GLN A 46 3.95 -3.18 -3.08
N MET A 47 3.61 -4.15 -2.25
CA MET A 47 2.37 -4.19 -1.47
C MET A 47 2.66 -4.59 -0.03
N ILE A 48 1.96 -3.99 0.92
CA ILE A 48 2.10 -4.26 2.35
C ILE A 48 0.70 -4.42 2.94
N TYR A 49 0.54 -5.46 3.74
CA TYR A 49 -0.72 -5.87 4.33
C TYR A 49 -0.69 -5.76 5.85
N ASP A 50 -1.83 -5.48 6.45
CA ASP A 50 -2.00 -5.48 7.90
C ASP A 50 -2.26 -6.90 8.46
N ARG A 51 -2.52 -6.96 9.77
CA ARG A 51 -2.83 -8.20 10.48
C ARG A 51 -4.09 -8.91 9.94
N ALA A 52 -5.03 -8.17 9.37
CA ALA A 52 -6.27 -8.70 8.79
C ALA A 52 -6.15 -9.00 7.28
N ASN A 53 -4.92 -9.06 6.72
CA ASN A 53 -4.66 -9.25 5.30
C ASN A 53 -5.28 -8.17 4.39
N ARG A 54 -5.47 -6.94 4.88
CA ARG A 54 -5.91 -5.80 4.09
C ARG A 54 -4.71 -5.06 3.52
N LEU A 55 -4.78 -4.64 2.26
CA LEU A 55 -3.74 -3.86 1.61
C LEU A 55 -3.69 -2.45 2.22
N VAL A 56 -2.73 -2.18 3.07
CA VAL A 56 -2.60 -0.88 3.75
C VAL A 56 -1.61 0.07 3.09
N MET A 57 -0.64 -0.46 2.31
CA MET A 57 0.30 0.37 1.56
C MET A 57 0.64 -0.27 0.23
N SER A 58 0.76 0.55 -0.81
CA SER A 58 1.28 0.14 -2.12
C SER A 58 2.22 1.18 -2.68
N GLN A 59 3.17 0.74 -3.50
CA GLN A 59 4.14 1.60 -4.16
C GLN A 59 4.40 1.10 -5.57
N ASP A 60 4.15 1.92 -6.56
CA ASP A 60 4.47 1.63 -7.95
C ASP A 60 5.89 2.10 -8.33
N GLY A 61 6.27 1.88 -9.59
CA GLY A 61 7.60 2.23 -10.07
C GLY A 61 7.90 3.74 -10.11
N ASN A 62 6.89 4.60 -10.27
CA ASN A 62 7.05 6.04 -10.26
C ASN A 62 7.20 6.53 -8.81
N GLN A 63 6.33 6.06 -7.94
CA GLN A 63 6.37 6.35 -6.50
C GLN A 63 7.69 5.90 -5.84
N GLN A 64 8.33 4.81 -6.32
CA GLN A 64 9.65 4.39 -5.86
C GLN A 64 10.72 5.46 -6.08
N SER A 65 10.66 6.16 -7.21
CA SER A 65 11.63 7.23 -7.52
C SER A 65 11.48 8.43 -6.60
N GLU A 66 10.29 8.66 -6.06
CA GLU A 66 9.95 9.78 -5.18
C GLU A 66 9.87 9.36 -3.70
N SER A 67 10.12 8.09 -3.40
CA SER A 67 9.96 7.50 -2.06
C SER A 67 8.54 7.65 -1.49
N LEU A 68 7.54 7.79 -2.36
CA LEU A 68 6.13 7.92 -1.99
C LEU A 68 5.45 6.55 -1.90
N TRP A 69 4.43 6.44 -1.07
CA TRP A 69 3.55 5.29 -0.93
C TRP A 69 2.11 5.73 -0.94
N THR A 70 1.27 4.99 -1.63
CA THR A 70 -0.19 5.10 -1.45
C THR A 70 -0.57 4.33 -0.19
N ILE A 71 -1.22 5.01 0.75
CA ILE A 71 -1.66 4.46 2.03
C ILE A 71 -3.17 4.39 2.02
N THR A 72 -3.72 3.23 2.36
CA THR A 72 -5.16 2.96 2.41
C THR A 72 -5.60 2.78 3.85
N LYS A 73 -6.66 3.47 4.23
CA LYS A 73 -7.24 3.43 5.57
C LYS A 73 -8.63 2.81 5.56
N TYR A 74 -8.93 2.06 6.61
CA TYR A 74 -10.13 1.25 6.72
C TYR A 74 -10.89 1.54 8.01
N ASP A 75 -12.20 1.33 7.98
CA ASP A 75 -13.02 1.28 9.19
C ASP A 75 -12.99 -0.13 9.85
N ALA A 76 -13.73 -0.27 10.94
CA ALA A 76 -13.87 -1.53 11.68
C ALA A 76 -14.54 -2.65 10.85
N LEU A 77 -15.30 -2.30 9.82
CA LEU A 77 -15.95 -3.22 8.89
C LEU A 77 -15.10 -3.56 7.67
N SER A 78 -13.83 -3.09 7.65
CA SER A 78 -12.88 -3.26 6.54
C SER A 78 -13.31 -2.56 5.24
N ARG A 79 -14.13 -1.50 5.32
CA ARG A 79 -14.44 -0.63 4.18
C ARG A 79 -13.34 0.42 4.04
N VAL A 80 -12.95 0.75 2.82
CA VAL A 80 -11.94 1.79 2.56
C VAL A 80 -12.52 3.16 2.85
N LEU A 81 -11.97 3.87 3.83
CA LEU A 81 -12.38 5.22 4.19
C LEU A 81 -11.70 6.28 3.33
N TYR A 82 -10.39 6.22 3.23
CA TYR A 82 -9.63 7.17 2.42
C TYR A 82 -8.28 6.61 2.00
N THR A 83 -7.71 7.22 0.96
CA THR A 83 -6.34 6.97 0.52
C THR A 83 -5.56 8.28 0.45
N TYR A 84 -4.27 8.20 0.73
CA TYR A 84 -3.35 9.33 0.62
C TYR A 84 -1.95 8.87 0.23
N GLU A 85 -1.15 9.77 -0.29
CA GLU A 85 0.28 9.56 -0.51
C GLU A 85 1.12 10.21 0.56
N ALA A 86 2.18 9.52 0.98
CA ALA A 86 3.18 10.03 1.90
C ALA A 86 4.51 9.28 1.76
N ASN A 87 5.59 9.90 2.26
CA ASN A 87 6.88 9.23 2.47
C ASN A 87 6.95 8.74 3.92
N PRO A 88 6.92 7.42 4.19
CA PRO A 88 6.90 6.89 5.54
C PRO A 88 8.27 6.91 6.24
N LEU A 89 9.33 7.38 5.61
CA LEU A 89 10.71 7.47 6.14
C LEU A 89 11.26 6.16 6.71
N ARG A 90 10.77 5.01 6.23
CA ARG A 90 11.19 3.68 6.67
C ARG A 90 11.42 2.76 5.47
N SER A 91 12.26 1.74 5.67
CA SER A 91 12.46 0.72 4.65
C SER A 91 11.20 -0.13 4.41
N PRO A 92 11.01 -0.67 3.19
CA PRO A 92 9.88 -1.59 2.93
C PRO A 92 9.86 -2.81 3.84
N GLY A 93 11.03 -3.30 4.29
CA GLY A 93 11.13 -4.41 5.23
C GLY A 93 10.58 -4.08 6.60
N ASP A 94 10.99 -2.92 7.16
CA ASP A 94 10.51 -2.43 8.45
C ASP A 94 9.00 -2.16 8.43
N LEU A 95 8.51 -1.62 7.30
CA LEU A 95 7.08 -1.37 7.09
C LEU A 95 6.26 -2.66 7.12
N ARG A 96 6.73 -3.71 6.43
CA ARG A 96 6.07 -5.02 6.42
C ARG A 96 6.01 -5.62 7.82
N GLN A 97 7.12 -5.62 8.54
CA GLN A 97 7.17 -6.14 9.91
C GLN A 97 6.23 -5.35 10.83
N TYR A 98 6.24 -4.04 10.74
CA TYR A 98 5.37 -3.18 11.54
C TYR A 98 3.88 -3.41 11.26
N CYS A 99 3.50 -3.51 10.00
CA CYS A 99 2.09 -3.66 9.61
C CYS A 99 1.54 -5.06 9.88
N LYS A 100 2.37 -6.10 9.72
CA LYS A 100 1.98 -7.51 9.89
C LYS A 100 1.33 -7.80 11.24
N GLU A 101 1.74 -7.10 12.29
CA GLU A 101 1.29 -7.33 13.67
C GLU A 101 0.13 -6.42 14.08
N LYS A 102 -0.22 -5.43 13.26
CA LYS A 102 -1.17 -4.38 13.63
C LYS A 102 -2.43 -4.42 12.80
N LEU A 103 -3.51 -3.96 13.42
CA LEU A 103 -4.77 -3.68 12.75
C LEU A 103 -4.96 -2.16 12.72
N PHE A 104 -5.11 -1.61 11.53
CA PHE A 104 -5.27 -0.17 11.34
C PHE A 104 -6.72 0.15 11.08
N VAL A 105 -7.40 0.69 12.10
CA VAL A 105 -8.80 1.09 12.04
C VAL A 105 -8.89 2.57 12.29
N GLU A 106 -9.58 3.28 11.42
CA GLU A 106 -9.94 4.68 11.56
C GLU A 106 -11.42 4.78 11.90
N GLU A 107 -11.77 5.85 12.60
CA GLU A 107 -13.13 6.11 13.06
C GLU A 107 -13.59 7.48 12.56
N ARG A 108 -14.89 7.69 12.55
CA ARG A 108 -15.45 9.01 12.32
C ARG A 108 -15.03 9.94 13.46
N ALA A 109 -14.63 11.15 13.13
CA ALA A 109 -14.21 12.16 14.08
C ALA A 109 -15.06 13.41 13.91
N ASP A 110 -15.78 13.78 14.96
CA ASP A 110 -16.65 14.97 15.00
C ASP A 110 -15.86 16.28 15.26
N SER A 111 -14.54 16.20 15.37
CA SER A 111 -13.72 17.35 15.72
C SER A 111 -12.49 17.53 14.84
N TYR A 112 -12.02 18.76 14.76
CA TYR A 112 -10.91 19.33 14.00
C TYR A 112 -9.52 18.71 14.25
N THR A 113 -9.38 17.66 15.03
CA THR A 113 -8.13 16.93 15.29
C THR A 113 -7.79 15.90 14.21
N ALA A 114 -8.75 15.58 13.36
CA ALA A 114 -8.52 14.85 12.13
C ALA A 114 -8.03 15.82 11.04
N TRP A 115 -7.47 15.31 9.98
CA TRP A 115 -7.08 16.11 8.84
C TRP A 115 -8.20 17.09 8.46
N PRO A 116 -7.89 18.39 8.26
CA PRO A 116 -8.94 19.40 8.17
C PRO A 116 -9.99 19.05 7.12
N GLY A 117 -11.23 18.94 7.53
CA GLY A 117 -12.38 18.73 6.66
C GLY A 117 -12.69 17.29 6.23
N MET A 118 -11.97 16.28 6.72
CA MET A 118 -12.17 14.90 6.25
C MET A 118 -13.22 14.11 7.05
N GLY A 119 -13.49 14.49 8.31
CA GLY A 119 -14.46 13.82 9.18
C GLY A 119 -14.05 12.42 9.65
N TYR A 120 -12.77 12.05 9.52
CA TYR A 120 -12.20 10.79 9.99
C TYR A 120 -10.93 11.02 10.81
N THR A 121 -10.63 10.08 11.72
CA THR A 121 -9.35 10.09 12.44
C THR A 121 -8.20 9.86 11.45
N LEU A 122 -7.04 10.45 11.73
CA LEU A 122 -5.79 10.16 11.05
C LEU A 122 -4.85 9.52 12.07
N ARG A 123 -4.96 8.22 12.26
CA ARG A 123 -3.97 7.46 13.02
C ARG A 123 -2.80 7.18 12.07
N ILE A 124 -1.78 8.00 12.17
CA ILE A 124 -0.62 7.93 11.31
C ILE A 124 0.05 6.57 11.51
N LEU A 125 0.16 5.82 10.43
CA LEU A 125 0.85 4.54 10.41
C LEU A 125 2.32 4.67 10.82
N LEU A 126 2.93 5.82 10.55
CA LEU A 126 4.35 6.05 10.71
C LEU A 126 4.61 7.55 10.82
N PRO A 127 5.67 7.98 11.53
CA PRO A 127 6.16 9.32 11.38
C PRO A 127 6.51 9.52 9.90
N ALA A 128 5.66 10.23 9.21
CA ALA A 128 5.90 10.68 7.85
C ALA A 128 6.49 12.07 7.89
N ALA A 129 7.21 12.44 6.86
CA ALA A 129 7.42 13.85 6.56
C ALA A 129 6.05 14.53 6.50
N ASN A 130 5.97 15.78 6.92
CA ASN A 130 4.72 16.54 7.09
C ASN A 130 3.93 16.80 5.78
N ASP A 131 4.23 16.04 4.74
CA ASP A 131 3.70 16.24 3.41
C ASP A 131 2.84 15.03 3.01
N TYR A 132 1.53 15.18 3.24
CA TYR A 132 0.53 14.19 2.85
C TYR A 132 -0.31 14.74 1.71
N ARG A 133 -0.52 13.95 0.68
CA ARG A 133 -1.44 14.26 -0.40
C ARG A 133 -2.67 13.35 -0.33
N LEU A 134 -3.82 13.90 0.07
CA LEU A 134 -5.09 13.18 0.04
C LEU A 134 -5.47 12.85 -1.41
N LEU A 135 -5.84 11.60 -1.68
CA LEU A 135 -6.26 11.12 -3.00
C LEU A 135 -7.77 10.90 -3.07
N THR A 136 -8.31 10.13 -2.14
CA THR A 136 -9.74 9.80 -2.11
C THR A 136 -10.28 9.80 -0.69
N VAL A 137 -11.58 10.14 -0.54
CA VAL A 137 -12.34 9.97 0.70
C VAL A 137 -13.68 9.34 0.34
N ASN A 138 -14.07 8.30 1.06
CA ASN A 138 -15.36 7.63 0.94
C ASN A 138 -16.17 7.86 2.22
N TYR A 139 -17.39 8.33 2.08
CA TYR A 139 -18.32 8.51 3.17
C TYR A 139 -19.41 7.45 3.09
N TYR A 140 -19.60 6.73 4.18
CA TYR A 140 -20.60 5.66 4.28
C TYR A 140 -21.66 6.07 5.29
N ASP A 141 -22.92 5.74 4.97
CA ASP A 141 -24.06 5.80 5.89
C ASP A 141 -24.53 7.20 6.34
N ASP A 142 -23.87 8.29 5.88
CA ASP A 142 -24.23 9.65 6.31
C ASP A 142 -23.66 10.70 5.33
N TYR A 143 -24.47 11.72 5.05
CA TYR A 143 -24.13 12.86 4.21
C TYR A 143 -23.98 14.18 5.00
N SER A 144 -23.91 14.13 6.33
CA SER A 144 -23.82 15.33 7.18
C SER A 144 -22.58 16.19 6.90
N PHE A 145 -21.52 15.60 6.29
CA PHE A 145 -20.32 16.31 5.86
C PHE A 145 -20.60 17.37 4.76
N LEU A 146 -21.72 17.28 4.04
CA LEU A 146 -22.08 18.25 2.99
C LEU A 146 -22.54 19.60 3.56
N TYR A 147 -22.75 19.71 4.85
CA TYR A 147 -23.26 20.91 5.54
C TYR A 147 -22.22 21.57 6.45
N ILE A 148 -20.94 21.30 6.24
CA ILE A 148 -19.87 22.03 6.93
C ILE A 148 -19.58 23.29 6.12
N GLU A 149 -20.19 24.43 6.52
CA GLU A 149 -19.83 25.76 6.07
C GLU A 149 -18.51 26.21 6.69
#